data_e1c1e1e1c5c4107338c8a6d6c3f2b927
#
_entry.id   e1c1e1e1c5c4107338c8a6d6c3f2b927
#
_cell.length_a   1.000
_cell.length_b   1.000
_cell.length_c   1.000
_cell.angle_alpha   90.00
_cell.angle_beta   90.00
_cell.angle_gamma   90.00
#
_symmetry.space_group_name_H-M   'P 1'
#
loop_
_entity.id
_entity.type
_entity.pdbx_description
1 polymer ?
#
loop_
_entity_poly.entity_id
_entity_poly.type
_entity_poly.pdbx_seq_one_letter_code
_entity_poly.pdbx_strand_id
1 'polypeptide(L)'
;MGDPREQFAATLFGLYPDFLPTQGLYLDLEGNGSGSENILSFYWPALPGARRFSWMRRSESTDISYAEIRTHIDSIGASRARWIVVYSAGQESPDERERLIGLLGQDLFPGSSWINLLHVTQQSRRIKSSIREHRNVWYARDQVRVRYSLEALEWEFGIERPVNIRSHSYRYRDLDGGCGHMEVLATAQRSMSESATEEEEQSLRDYCEADVKNMFQVAYASEQLLFTRSERRNRRVVRP
;
A
#
# COMPACT_ATOMS: atom_id res chain seq x y z
N MET A 1 -4.09 -13.04 26.21
CA MET A 1 -3.78 -11.77 25.47
C MET A 1 -4.74 -11.69 24.29
N GLY A 2 -5.32 -10.52 23.98
CA GLY A 2 -6.23 -10.39 22.82
C GLY A 2 -5.47 -10.38 21.48
N ASP A 3 -6.17 -10.71 20.41
CA ASP A 3 -5.62 -10.75 19.04
C ASP A 3 -5.02 -9.38 18.63
N PRO A 4 -3.75 -9.31 18.17
CA PRO A 4 -3.12 -8.08 17.68
C PRO A 4 -3.92 -7.40 16.55
N ARG A 5 -4.56 -8.20 15.69
CA ARG A 5 -5.37 -7.72 14.56
C ARG A 5 -6.64 -7.01 15.02
N GLU A 6 -7.28 -7.48 16.10
CA GLU A 6 -8.44 -6.80 16.69
C GLU A 6 -8.06 -5.42 17.24
N GLN A 7 -6.88 -5.28 17.83
CA GLN A 7 -6.41 -3.97 18.28
C GLN A 7 -6.10 -3.04 17.12
N PHE A 8 -5.49 -3.56 16.05
CA PHE A 8 -5.27 -2.75 14.83
C PHE A 8 -6.60 -2.28 14.26
N ALA A 9 -7.59 -3.19 14.12
CA ALA A 9 -8.92 -2.86 13.65
C ALA A 9 -9.59 -1.80 14.53
N ALA A 10 -9.54 -1.94 15.85
CA ALA A 10 -10.08 -0.97 16.79
C ALA A 10 -9.38 0.40 16.67
N THR A 11 -8.06 0.42 16.45
CA THR A 11 -7.30 1.66 16.22
C THR A 11 -7.71 2.31 14.91
N LEU A 12 -7.77 1.53 13.80
CA LEU A 12 -8.14 2.03 12.48
C LEU A 12 -9.53 2.70 12.51
N PHE A 13 -10.53 1.99 13.01
CA PHE A 13 -11.90 2.50 13.04
C PHE A 13 -12.20 3.44 14.20
N GLY A 14 -11.33 3.49 15.21
CA GLY A 14 -11.35 4.53 16.24
C GLY A 14 -10.88 5.88 15.71
N LEU A 15 -9.82 5.88 14.87
CA LEU A 15 -9.31 7.08 14.20
C LEU A 15 -10.20 7.52 13.02
N TYR A 16 -10.77 6.56 12.30
CA TYR A 16 -11.56 6.79 11.08
C TYR A 16 -12.90 6.05 11.15
N PRO A 17 -13.84 6.50 12.01
CA PRO A 17 -15.09 5.76 12.29
C PRO A 17 -15.98 5.60 11.06
N ASP A 18 -15.85 6.52 10.11
CA ASP A 18 -16.64 6.56 8.89
C ASP A 18 -16.00 5.85 7.71
N PHE A 19 -14.78 5.34 7.88
CA PHE A 19 -14.07 4.66 6.82
C PHE A 19 -14.74 3.36 6.42
N LEU A 20 -15.00 3.20 5.12
CA LEU A 20 -15.47 1.98 4.50
C LEU A 20 -14.40 1.48 3.54
N PRO A 21 -13.74 0.33 3.80
CA PRO A 21 -12.65 -0.18 2.97
C PRO A 21 -13.01 -0.31 1.48
N THR A 22 -14.26 -0.68 1.18
CA THR A 22 -14.77 -0.81 -0.19
C THR A 22 -14.97 0.53 -0.93
N GLN A 23 -14.88 1.66 -0.22
CA GLN A 23 -14.96 3.02 -0.76
C GLN A 23 -13.62 3.78 -0.67
N GLY A 24 -12.55 3.11 -0.29
CA GLY A 24 -11.21 3.65 -0.30
C GLY A 24 -10.52 3.43 -1.63
N LEU A 25 -9.81 4.45 -2.14
CA LEU A 25 -8.82 4.30 -3.19
C LEU A 25 -7.47 4.03 -2.52
N TYR A 26 -6.88 2.90 -2.82
CA TYR A 26 -5.57 2.48 -2.31
C TYR A 26 -4.52 2.90 -3.31
N LEU A 27 -3.50 3.62 -2.82
CA LEU A 27 -2.50 4.27 -3.65
C LEU A 27 -1.11 3.97 -3.11
N ASP A 28 -0.17 3.75 -4.00
CA ASP A 28 1.24 3.59 -3.69
C ASP A 28 2.12 4.26 -4.74
N LEU A 29 3.23 4.83 -4.28
CA LEU A 29 4.24 5.51 -5.10
C LEU A 29 5.57 4.78 -4.96
N GLU A 30 6.04 4.21 -6.06
CA GLU A 30 7.34 3.59 -6.13
C GLU A 30 8.37 4.51 -6.78
N GLY A 31 9.53 4.63 -6.14
CA GLY A 31 10.62 5.45 -6.62
C GLY A 31 11.85 5.38 -5.71
N ASN A 32 12.92 6.07 -6.10
CA ASN A 32 14.17 6.04 -5.35
C ASN A 32 14.25 7.05 -4.18
N GLY A 33 13.13 7.69 -3.83
CA GLY A 33 13.05 8.62 -2.69
C GLY A 33 13.72 9.99 -2.91
N SER A 34 14.23 10.27 -4.10
CA SER A 34 14.91 11.53 -4.43
C SER A 34 14.05 12.49 -5.27
N GLY A 35 12.73 12.34 -5.24
CA GLY A 35 11.80 13.10 -6.10
C GLY A 35 11.67 12.52 -7.50
N SER A 36 12.18 11.30 -7.71
CA SER A 36 12.04 10.54 -8.95
C SER A 36 11.12 9.33 -8.71
N GLU A 37 9.93 9.61 -8.19
CA GLU A 37 8.87 8.62 -8.17
C GLU A 37 8.46 8.33 -9.60
N ASN A 38 8.45 7.04 -9.93
CA ASN A 38 8.38 6.61 -11.31
C ASN A 38 7.14 5.81 -11.62
N ILE A 39 6.51 5.27 -10.57
CA ILE A 39 5.33 4.43 -10.70
C ILE A 39 4.31 4.89 -9.68
N LEU A 40 3.10 5.08 -10.17
CA LEU A 40 1.92 5.36 -9.37
C LEU A 40 0.93 4.23 -9.59
N SER A 41 0.62 3.48 -8.54
CA SER A 41 -0.31 2.36 -8.58
C SER A 41 -1.58 2.64 -7.78
N PHE A 42 -2.70 2.12 -8.28
CA PHE A 42 -4.01 2.29 -7.71
C PHE A 42 -4.76 0.97 -7.60
N TYR A 43 -5.47 0.78 -6.50
CA TYR A 43 -6.48 -0.27 -6.36
C TYR A 43 -7.81 0.36 -5.93
N TRP A 44 -8.83 0.23 -6.80
CA TRP A 44 -10.16 0.76 -6.57
C TRP A 44 -11.17 -0.39 -6.43
N PRO A 45 -11.54 -0.80 -5.20
CA PRO A 45 -12.40 -1.98 -4.95
C PRO A 45 -13.80 -1.86 -5.57
N ALA A 46 -14.27 -0.64 -5.83
CA ALA A 46 -15.59 -0.40 -6.44
C ALA A 46 -15.71 -0.92 -7.88
N LEU A 47 -14.55 -1.14 -8.57
CA LEU A 47 -14.54 -1.72 -9.91
C LEU A 47 -14.57 -3.25 -9.88
N PRO A 48 -15.11 -3.90 -10.93
CA PRO A 48 -15.13 -5.35 -11.02
C PRO A 48 -13.79 -5.93 -11.53
N GLY A 49 -13.40 -7.09 -10.98
CA GLY A 49 -12.33 -7.93 -11.53
C GLY A 49 -10.98 -7.23 -11.69
N ALA A 50 -10.29 -7.51 -12.77
CA ALA A 50 -8.96 -6.98 -13.09
C ALA A 50 -8.92 -5.45 -13.26
N ARG A 51 -10.07 -4.80 -13.49
CA ARG A 51 -10.14 -3.33 -13.60
C ARG A 51 -9.92 -2.61 -12.26
N ARG A 52 -9.88 -3.34 -11.16
CA ARG A 52 -9.61 -2.76 -9.82
C ARG A 52 -8.21 -2.22 -9.68
N PHE A 53 -7.24 -2.83 -10.36
CA PHE A 53 -5.86 -2.40 -10.36
C PHE A 53 -5.54 -1.61 -11.62
N SER A 54 -4.78 -0.55 -11.44
CA SER A 54 -4.14 0.19 -12.54
C SER A 54 -2.83 0.79 -12.06
N TRP A 55 -1.92 0.99 -12.99
CA TRP A 55 -0.67 1.65 -12.72
C TRP A 55 -0.27 2.58 -13.85
N MET A 56 0.48 3.61 -13.50
CA MET A 56 1.08 4.55 -14.43
C MET A 56 2.57 4.63 -14.13
N ARG A 57 3.40 4.62 -15.14
CA ARG A 57 4.85 4.74 -14.97
C ARG A 57 5.38 5.92 -15.79
N ARG A 58 6.42 6.52 -15.24
CA ARG A 58 7.27 7.46 -15.96
C ARG A 58 8.33 6.67 -16.73
N SER A 59 8.64 7.08 -17.98
CA SER A 59 9.83 6.66 -18.71
C SER A 59 10.72 7.86 -18.99
N GLU A 60 11.92 7.63 -19.50
CA GLU A 60 12.82 8.73 -19.95
C GLU A 60 12.18 9.58 -21.05
N SER A 61 11.30 8.97 -21.83
CA SER A 61 10.58 9.62 -22.93
C SER A 61 9.22 10.21 -22.52
N THR A 62 8.70 9.86 -21.35
CA THR A 62 7.32 10.21 -20.96
C THR A 62 7.25 10.57 -19.48
N ASP A 63 6.97 11.82 -19.17
CA ASP A 63 6.65 12.25 -17.81
C ASP A 63 5.21 11.88 -17.47
N ILE A 64 4.98 11.42 -16.21
CA ILE A 64 3.63 11.29 -15.69
C ILE A 64 3.07 12.70 -15.47
N SER A 65 2.12 13.09 -16.29
CA SER A 65 1.49 14.39 -16.15
C SER A 65 0.27 14.36 -15.21
N TYR A 66 0.03 15.46 -14.53
CA TYR A 66 -1.19 15.65 -13.74
C TYR A 66 -2.46 15.39 -14.56
N ALA A 67 -2.51 15.87 -15.78
CA ALA A 67 -3.68 15.73 -16.66
C ALA A 67 -3.97 14.26 -17.02
N GLU A 68 -2.94 13.46 -17.28
CA GLU A 68 -3.09 12.03 -17.59
C GLU A 68 -3.57 11.25 -16.39
N ILE A 69 -2.95 11.49 -15.20
CA ILE A 69 -3.39 10.85 -13.97
C ILE A 69 -4.82 11.25 -13.65
N ARG A 70 -5.16 12.52 -13.76
CA ARG A 70 -6.52 13.01 -13.53
C ARG A 70 -7.53 12.37 -14.46
N THR A 71 -7.22 12.31 -15.75
CA THR A 71 -8.06 11.64 -16.76
C THR A 71 -8.26 10.16 -16.42
N HIS A 72 -7.19 9.49 -16.01
CA HIS A 72 -7.27 8.08 -15.60
C HIS A 72 -8.17 7.90 -14.38
N ILE A 73 -7.95 8.67 -13.31
CA ILE A 73 -8.75 8.65 -12.07
C ILE A 73 -10.23 8.91 -12.35
N ASP A 74 -10.52 9.88 -13.22
CA ASP A 74 -11.90 10.17 -13.62
C ASP A 74 -12.51 9.02 -14.41
N SER A 75 -11.74 8.38 -15.31
CA SER A 75 -12.19 7.25 -16.12
C SER A 75 -12.57 6.01 -15.31
N ILE A 76 -11.90 5.79 -14.20
CA ILE A 76 -12.20 4.70 -13.25
C ILE A 76 -13.19 5.11 -12.15
N GLY A 77 -13.66 6.36 -12.17
CA GLY A 77 -14.59 6.89 -11.17
C GLY A 77 -13.99 7.14 -9.79
N ALA A 78 -12.67 7.05 -9.67
CA ALA A 78 -11.96 7.19 -8.39
C ALA A 78 -11.83 8.66 -7.93
N SER A 79 -12.15 9.63 -8.78
CA SER A 79 -12.23 11.05 -8.39
C SER A 79 -13.28 11.34 -7.30
N ARG A 80 -14.20 10.39 -7.08
CA ARG A 80 -15.20 10.44 -6.01
C ARG A 80 -14.77 9.71 -4.74
N ALA A 81 -13.53 9.20 -4.69
CA ALA A 81 -13.03 8.52 -3.51
C ALA A 81 -13.03 9.49 -2.33
N ARG A 82 -13.78 9.16 -1.29
CA ARG A 82 -13.80 9.90 -0.03
C ARG A 82 -12.53 9.66 0.78
N TRP A 83 -11.93 8.49 0.61
CA TRP A 83 -10.78 8.03 1.36
C TRP A 83 -9.64 7.64 0.42
N ILE A 84 -8.47 8.16 0.68
CA ILE A 84 -7.24 7.73 0.04
C ILE A 84 -6.43 6.98 1.08
N VAL A 85 -6.06 5.74 0.79
CA VAL A 85 -5.37 4.85 1.72
C VAL A 85 -3.98 4.58 1.19
N VAL A 86 -2.98 4.81 2.04
CA VAL A 86 -1.56 4.66 1.74
C VAL A 86 -0.84 3.88 2.84
N TYR A 87 0.34 3.39 2.56
CA TYR A 87 1.28 2.85 3.53
C TYR A 87 2.64 3.51 3.37
N SER A 88 2.83 4.65 3.98
CA SER A 88 4.01 5.48 3.75
C SER A 88 5.07 5.32 4.83
N ALA A 89 6.31 5.32 4.42
CA ALA A 89 7.45 5.14 5.31
C ALA A 89 7.77 6.42 6.10
N GLY A 90 7.35 6.45 7.35
CA GLY A 90 8.09 7.11 8.42
C GLY A 90 8.04 8.63 8.55
N GLN A 91 8.31 9.07 9.77
CA GLN A 91 8.29 10.47 10.23
C GLN A 91 9.37 11.38 9.61
N GLU A 92 10.33 10.82 8.88
CA GLU A 92 11.47 11.56 8.32
C GLU A 92 11.39 11.77 6.79
N SER A 93 10.39 11.18 6.15
CA SER A 93 10.15 11.36 4.71
C SER A 93 8.76 11.98 4.50
N PRO A 94 8.57 12.82 3.46
CA PRO A 94 7.25 13.31 3.11
C PRO A 94 6.29 12.13 2.96
N ASP A 95 5.04 12.30 3.39
CA ASP A 95 4.02 11.27 3.18
C ASP A 95 3.65 11.17 1.68
N GLU A 96 2.94 10.11 1.27
CA GLU A 96 2.58 9.91 -0.13
C GLU A 96 1.80 11.07 -0.73
N ARG A 97 1.01 11.77 0.07
CA ARG A 97 0.28 12.95 -0.40
C ARG A 97 1.23 14.07 -0.76
N GLU A 98 2.19 14.38 0.12
CA GLU A 98 3.20 15.41 -0.11
C GLU A 98 4.10 15.05 -1.28
N ARG A 99 4.52 13.77 -1.39
CA ARG A 99 5.30 13.26 -2.52
C ARG A 99 4.54 13.41 -3.83
N LEU A 100 3.25 13.05 -3.85
CA LEU A 100 2.38 13.16 -5.02
C LEU A 100 2.18 14.62 -5.42
N ILE A 101 1.96 15.52 -4.46
CA ILE A 101 1.87 16.97 -4.71
C ILE A 101 3.20 17.49 -5.26
N GLY A 102 4.33 17.07 -4.69
CA GLY A 102 5.67 17.44 -5.18
C GLY A 102 5.92 17.00 -6.62
N LEU A 103 5.49 15.79 -6.97
CA LEU A 103 5.61 15.24 -8.32
C LEU A 103 4.74 15.97 -9.34
N LEU A 104 3.50 16.30 -8.97
CA LEU A 104 2.48 16.78 -9.89
C LEU A 104 2.25 18.30 -9.82
N GLY A 105 2.80 18.96 -8.80
CA GLY A 105 2.58 20.37 -8.53
C GLY A 105 1.18 20.71 -8.01
N GLN A 106 0.28 19.73 -7.88
CA GLN A 106 -1.10 19.92 -7.47
C GLN A 106 -1.60 18.71 -6.67
N ASP A 107 -2.57 18.93 -5.78
CA ASP A 107 -3.26 17.85 -5.07
C ASP A 107 -4.33 17.20 -5.96
N LEU A 108 -4.19 15.92 -6.23
CA LEU A 108 -5.17 15.14 -7.00
C LEU A 108 -6.50 14.93 -6.26
N PHE A 109 -6.45 14.95 -4.93
CA PHE A 109 -7.58 14.57 -4.07
C PHE A 109 -7.84 15.62 -2.97
N PRO A 110 -8.07 16.89 -3.33
CA PRO A 110 -8.14 18.00 -2.36
C PRO A 110 -9.31 17.87 -1.37
N GLY A 111 -10.35 17.11 -1.73
CA GLY A 111 -11.53 16.89 -0.88
C GLY A 111 -11.54 15.55 -0.15
N SER A 112 -10.55 14.71 -0.34
CA SER A 112 -10.48 13.37 0.25
C SER A 112 -9.77 13.37 1.59
N SER A 113 -10.17 12.46 2.47
CA SER A 113 -9.45 12.17 3.71
C SER A 113 -8.39 11.11 3.46
N TRP A 114 -7.19 11.31 4.01
CA TRP A 114 -6.06 10.41 3.84
C TRP A 114 -5.88 9.51 5.06
N ILE A 115 -5.67 8.23 4.82
CA ILE A 115 -5.41 7.21 5.84
C ILE A 115 -4.04 6.60 5.56
N ASN A 116 -3.09 6.81 6.47
CA ASN A 116 -1.81 6.12 6.45
C ASN A 116 -1.86 4.90 7.38
N LEU A 117 -1.88 3.70 6.81
CA LEU A 117 -1.93 2.46 7.58
C LEU A 117 -0.66 2.23 8.42
N LEU A 118 0.50 2.78 8.03
CA LEU A 118 1.68 2.74 8.88
C LEU A 118 1.45 3.53 10.18
N HIS A 119 0.80 4.69 10.11
CA HIS A 119 0.44 5.45 11.31
C HIS A 119 -0.47 4.65 12.24
N VAL A 120 -1.48 3.97 11.68
CA VAL A 120 -2.35 3.05 12.45
C VAL A 120 -1.54 1.93 13.09
N THR A 121 -0.60 1.33 12.33
CA THR A 121 0.31 0.29 12.83
C THR A 121 1.14 0.79 13.99
N GLN A 122 1.69 2.01 13.89
CA GLN A 122 2.52 2.63 14.93
C GLN A 122 1.73 2.96 16.20
N GLN A 123 0.44 3.24 16.11
CA GLN A 123 -0.44 3.47 17.27
C GLN A 123 -0.94 2.17 17.90
N SER A 124 -0.92 1.06 17.17
CA SER A 124 -1.40 -0.24 17.62
C SER A 124 -0.31 -1.00 18.39
N ARG A 125 -0.27 -0.86 19.72
CA ARG A 125 0.80 -1.43 20.57
C ARG A 125 0.99 -2.93 20.37
N ARG A 126 -0.10 -3.71 20.26
CA ARG A 126 -0.03 -5.18 20.14
C ARG A 126 0.51 -5.60 18.78
N ILE A 127 0.07 -4.96 17.69
CA ILE A 127 0.62 -5.18 16.35
C ILE A 127 2.13 -4.89 16.35
N LYS A 128 2.55 -3.77 16.96
CA LYS A 128 3.98 -3.45 17.06
C LYS A 128 4.77 -4.50 17.83
N SER A 129 4.23 -4.99 18.94
CA SER A 129 4.89 -6.03 19.73
C SER A 129 4.97 -7.33 18.95
N SER A 130 3.88 -7.76 18.31
CA SER A 130 3.84 -8.97 17.49
C SER A 130 4.83 -8.90 16.33
N ILE A 131 4.83 -7.82 15.56
CA ILE A 131 5.80 -7.62 14.48
C ILE A 131 7.24 -7.65 15.01
N ARG A 132 7.53 -7.09 16.17
CA ARG A 132 8.86 -7.12 16.79
C ARG A 132 9.27 -8.53 17.18
N GLU A 133 8.36 -9.28 17.80
CA GLU A 133 8.61 -10.65 18.23
C GLU A 133 8.92 -11.55 17.04
N HIS A 134 8.10 -11.53 16.00
CA HIS A 134 8.32 -12.31 14.78
C HIS A 134 9.62 -11.94 14.08
N ARG A 135 9.95 -10.65 13.98
CA ARG A 135 11.20 -10.21 13.35
C ARG A 135 12.43 -10.46 14.19
N ASN A 136 12.36 -10.35 15.52
CA ASN A 136 13.48 -10.67 16.39
C ASN A 136 13.88 -12.15 16.27
N VAL A 137 12.93 -13.04 16.02
CA VAL A 137 13.22 -14.46 15.78
C VAL A 137 13.96 -14.67 14.44
N TRP A 138 13.60 -13.92 13.39
CA TRP A 138 14.15 -14.09 12.04
C TRP A 138 15.42 -13.28 11.77
N TYR A 139 15.61 -12.12 12.41
CA TYR A 139 16.69 -11.17 12.15
C TYR A 139 17.70 -11.01 13.31
N ALA A 140 17.65 -11.86 14.33
CA ALA A 140 18.60 -11.82 15.44
C ALA A 140 20.08 -11.92 15.00
N ARG A 141 20.34 -12.36 13.78
CA ARG A 141 21.68 -12.47 13.22
C ARG A 141 22.24 -11.18 12.64
N ASP A 142 21.40 -10.22 12.22
CA ASP A 142 21.86 -9.08 11.40
C ASP A 142 21.73 -7.68 12.03
N GLN A 143 21.30 -7.54 13.29
CA GLN A 143 21.12 -6.25 13.99
C GLN A 143 20.24 -5.21 13.21
N VAL A 144 19.44 -5.62 12.24
CA VAL A 144 18.64 -4.72 11.43
C VAL A 144 17.49 -4.15 12.27
N ARG A 145 17.33 -2.83 12.26
CA ARG A 145 16.22 -2.16 12.92
C ARG A 145 14.88 -2.71 12.42
N VAL A 146 13.98 -3.05 13.34
CA VAL A 146 12.63 -3.49 13.01
C VAL A 146 11.93 -2.39 12.23
N ARG A 147 11.65 -2.63 10.96
CA ARG A 147 10.82 -1.76 10.15
C ARG A 147 9.39 -2.28 10.19
N TYR A 148 8.46 -1.40 10.44
CA TYR A 148 7.04 -1.68 10.31
C TYR A 148 6.67 -1.54 8.84
N SER A 149 7.04 -2.52 8.00
CA SER A 149 6.70 -2.54 6.58
C SER A 149 5.28 -3.05 6.37
N LEU A 150 4.70 -2.75 5.19
CA LEU A 150 3.42 -3.32 4.79
C LEU A 150 3.44 -4.85 4.85
N GLU A 151 4.51 -5.47 4.39
CA GLU A 151 4.71 -6.93 4.43
C GLU A 151 4.67 -7.52 5.85
N ALA A 152 5.18 -6.79 6.84
CA ALA A 152 5.09 -7.22 8.23
C ALA A 152 3.64 -7.17 8.73
N LEU A 153 2.87 -6.18 8.30
CA LEU A 153 1.45 -6.09 8.61
C LEU A 153 0.66 -7.17 7.86
N GLU A 154 0.96 -7.42 6.60
CA GLU A 154 0.40 -8.53 5.81
C GLU A 154 0.57 -9.87 6.53
N TRP A 155 1.76 -10.11 7.07
CA TRP A 155 2.02 -11.33 7.85
C TRP A 155 1.07 -11.48 9.03
N GLU A 156 0.87 -10.43 9.80
CA GLU A 156 -0.05 -10.46 10.95
C GLU A 156 -1.48 -10.80 10.54
N PHE A 157 -1.88 -10.38 9.34
CA PHE A 157 -3.20 -10.66 8.78
C PHE A 157 -3.28 -11.97 7.97
N GLY A 158 -2.19 -12.72 7.85
CA GLY A 158 -2.14 -13.96 7.07
C GLY A 158 -2.30 -13.73 5.56
N ILE A 159 -1.95 -12.55 5.07
CA ILE A 159 -2.00 -12.19 3.65
C ILE A 159 -0.68 -12.63 3.01
N GLU A 160 -0.77 -13.44 1.95
CA GLU A 160 0.39 -13.91 1.21
C GLU A 160 0.54 -13.18 -0.11
N ARG A 161 1.81 -12.88 -0.46
CA ARG A 161 2.17 -12.36 -1.78
C ARG A 161 2.30 -13.49 -2.79
N PRO A 162 2.04 -13.23 -4.09
CA PRO A 162 2.30 -14.18 -5.17
C PRO A 162 3.74 -14.71 -5.14
N VAL A 163 3.94 -15.99 -5.55
CA VAL A 163 5.23 -16.67 -5.44
C VAL A 163 6.33 -15.96 -6.23
N ASN A 164 6.02 -15.46 -7.42
CA ASN A 164 6.95 -14.77 -8.33
C ASN A 164 7.52 -13.45 -7.78
N ILE A 165 6.88 -12.85 -6.76
CA ILE A 165 7.34 -11.60 -6.15
C ILE A 165 7.79 -11.77 -4.68
N ARG A 166 7.81 -13.00 -4.17
CA ARG A 166 8.24 -13.27 -2.79
C ARG A 166 9.71 -12.93 -2.55
N SER A 167 10.57 -13.14 -3.54
CA SER A 167 11.98 -12.76 -3.49
C SER A 167 12.19 -11.24 -3.32
N HIS A 168 11.22 -10.43 -3.69
CA HIS A 168 11.21 -8.98 -3.57
C HIS A 168 10.77 -8.50 -2.18
N SER A 169 10.39 -9.43 -1.30
CA SER A 169 9.85 -9.14 0.03
C SER A 169 10.92 -9.31 1.11
N TYR A 170 11.01 -8.38 2.04
CA TYR A 170 11.88 -8.50 3.22
C TYR A 170 11.59 -9.74 4.06
N ARG A 171 10.37 -10.28 4.01
CA ARG A 171 9.95 -11.49 4.70
C ARG A 171 10.70 -12.73 4.24
N TYR A 172 11.10 -12.77 2.97
CA TYR A 172 11.73 -13.95 2.34
C TYR A 172 13.24 -13.78 2.14
N ARG A 173 13.81 -12.67 2.61
CA ARG A 173 15.22 -12.32 2.46
C ARG A 173 16.19 -13.42 2.91
N ASP A 174 15.83 -14.12 4.00
CA ASP A 174 16.72 -15.13 4.58
C ASP A 174 16.67 -16.49 3.85
N LEU A 175 15.70 -16.70 2.97
CA LEU A 175 15.58 -17.95 2.22
C LEU A 175 16.50 -17.98 0.99
N ASP A 176 16.76 -16.82 0.37
CA ASP A 176 17.47 -16.71 -0.91
C ASP A 176 18.66 -15.73 -0.89
N GLY A 177 18.99 -15.12 0.26
CA GLY A 177 20.14 -14.22 0.40
C GLY A 177 20.01 -12.88 -0.33
N GLY A 178 18.86 -12.56 -0.90
CA GLY A 178 18.61 -11.35 -1.70
C GLY A 178 18.07 -10.17 -0.88
N CYS A 179 18.35 -8.95 -1.33
CA CYS A 179 17.73 -7.73 -0.84
C CYS A 179 16.57 -7.34 -1.77
N GLY A 180 15.40 -7.97 -1.60
CA GLY A 180 14.26 -7.84 -2.50
C GLY A 180 13.86 -6.40 -2.84
N HIS A 181 13.87 -5.49 -1.86
CA HIS A 181 13.56 -4.08 -2.10
C HIS A 181 14.56 -3.40 -3.07
N MET A 182 15.85 -3.71 -2.98
CA MET A 182 16.86 -3.16 -3.90
C MET A 182 16.68 -3.68 -5.33
N GLU A 183 16.17 -4.90 -5.48
CA GLU A 183 15.89 -5.50 -6.77
C GLU A 183 14.66 -4.85 -7.43
N VAL A 184 13.62 -4.56 -6.65
CA VAL A 184 12.45 -3.79 -7.12
C VAL A 184 12.88 -2.41 -7.58
N LEU A 185 13.69 -1.68 -6.80
CA LEU A 185 14.19 -0.36 -7.20
C LEU A 185 15.05 -0.43 -8.46
N ALA A 186 15.93 -1.44 -8.59
CA ALA A 186 16.74 -1.63 -9.79
C ALA A 186 15.88 -1.96 -11.00
N THR A 187 14.84 -2.77 -10.83
CA THR A 187 13.88 -3.08 -11.91
C THR A 187 13.06 -1.86 -12.30
N ALA A 188 12.62 -1.05 -11.33
CA ALA A 188 11.94 0.21 -11.59
C ALA A 188 12.82 1.18 -12.40
N GLN A 189 14.12 1.28 -12.07
CA GLN A 189 15.08 2.08 -12.82
C GLN A 189 15.27 1.57 -14.26
N ARG A 190 15.39 0.24 -14.45
CA ARG A 190 15.48 -0.35 -15.80
C ARG A 190 14.20 -0.15 -16.60
N SER A 191 13.04 -0.24 -15.95
CA SER A 191 11.76 0.04 -16.59
C SER A 191 11.66 1.49 -17.06
N MET A 192 12.22 2.45 -16.32
CA MET A 192 12.26 3.86 -16.75
C MET A 192 13.15 4.08 -17.96
N SER A 193 14.33 3.47 -17.99
CA SER A 193 15.26 3.55 -19.14
C SER A 193 14.84 2.65 -20.30
N GLU A 194 13.63 2.07 -20.25
CA GLU A 194 13.09 1.18 -21.27
C GLU A 194 13.98 -0.05 -21.55
N SER A 195 14.82 -0.43 -20.59
CA SER A 195 15.76 -1.54 -20.68
C SER A 195 15.32 -2.78 -19.89
N ALA A 196 14.17 -2.74 -19.23
CA ALA A 196 13.59 -3.89 -18.55
C ALA A 196 13.04 -4.91 -19.54
N THR A 197 13.17 -6.20 -19.21
CA THR A 197 12.51 -7.28 -19.95
C THR A 197 11.01 -7.31 -19.63
N GLU A 198 10.22 -7.96 -20.49
CA GLU A 198 8.78 -8.16 -20.24
C GLU A 198 8.51 -8.89 -18.90
N GLU A 199 9.36 -9.87 -18.54
CA GLU A 199 9.25 -10.60 -17.29
C GLU A 199 9.54 -9.70 -16.08
N GLU A 200 10.55 -8.84 -16.16
CA GLU A 200 10.86 -7.85 -15.12
C GLU A 200 9.73 -6.84 -14.96
N GLU A 201 9.16 -6.36 -16.06
CA GLU A 201 8.01 -5.45 -16.00
C GLU A 201 6.78 -6.11 -15.41
N GLN A 202 6.51 -7.37 -15.77
CA GLN A 202 5.39 -8.10 -15.20
C GLN A 202 5.60 -8.32 -13.68
N SER A 203 6.80 -8.67 -13.25
CA SER A 203 7.13 -8.84 -11.84
C SER A 203 6.98 -7.54 -11.06
N LEU A 204 7.41 -6.43 -11.62
CA LEU A 204 7.25 -5.10 -11.03
C LEU A 204 5.77 -4.71 -10.92
N ARG A 205 4.98 -4.99 -11.95
CA ARG A 205 3.53 -4.75 -11.95
C ARG A 205 2.84 -5.60 -10.89
N ASP A 206 3.18 -6.89 -10.79
CA ASP A 206 2.61 -7.80 -9.79
C ASP A 206 2.97 -7.34 -8.37
N TYR A 207 4.18 -6.80 -8.17
CA TYR A 207 4.61 -6.22 -6.92
C TYR A 207 3.76 -4.98 -6.55
N CYS A 208 3.63 -4.01 -7.45
CA CYS A 208 2.81 -2.82 -7.25
C CYS A 208 1.33 -3.17 -7.02
N GLU A 209 0.80 -4.17 -7.74
CA GLU A 209 -0.57 -4.66 -7.50
C GLU A 209 -0.71 -5.25 -6.10
N ALA A 210 0.26 -6.05 -5.66
CA ALA A 210 0.24 -6.64 -4.34
C ALA A 210 0.22 -5.57 -3.25
N ASP A 211 1.04 -4.53 -3.35
CA ASP A 211 1.10 -3.47 -2.35
C ASP A 211 -0.26 -2.78 -2.16
N VAL A 212 -0.87 -2.29 -3.22
CA VAL A 212 -2.16 -1.58 -3.12
C VAL A 212 -3.33 -2.51 -2.78
N LYS A 213 -3.34 -3.75 -3.29
CA LYS A 213 -4.36 -4.74 -3.02
C LYS A 213 -4.30 -5.27 -1.59
N ASN A 214 -3.10 -5.46 -1.06
CA ASN A 214 -2.91 -5.98 0.28
C ASN A 214 -3.25 -4.92 1.34
N MET A 215 -3.00 -3.64 1.08
CA MET A 215 -3.56 -2.57 1.91
C MET A 215 -5.08 -2.66 2.01
N PHE A 216 -5.77 -2.90 0.89
CA PHE A 216 -7.22 -3.14 0.90
C PHE A 216 -7.59 -4.39 1.71
N GLN A 217 -6.87 -5.50 1.53
CA GLN A 217 -7.15 -6.74 2.26
C GLN A 217 -6.99 -6.57 3.77
N VAL A 218 -5.95 -5.87 4.23
CA VAL A 218 -5.76 -5.52 5.65
C VAL A 218 -6.94 -4.69 6.18
N ALA A 219 -7.32 -3.64 5.48
CA ALA A 219 -8.41 -2.77 5.90
C ALA A 219 -9.76 -3.51 5.90
N TYR A 220 -10.01 -4.34 4.89
CA TYR A 220 -11.22 -5.14 4.77
C TYR A 220 -11.30 -6.24 5.85
N ALA A 221 -10.19 -6.97 6.10
CA ALA A 221 -10.12 -7.95 7.18
C ALA A 221 -10.35 -7.29 8.55
N SER A 222 -9.82 -6.09 8.76
CA SER A 222 -10.05 -5.30 9.97
C SER A 222 -11.54 -4.97 10.17
N GLU A 223 -12.26 -4.61 9.10
CA GLU A 223 -13.72 -4.40 9.15
C GLU A 223 -14.45 -5.70 9.52
N GLN A 224 -14.00 -6.85 8.98
CA GLN A 224 -14.59 -8.15 9.30
C GLN A 224 -14.37 -8.58 10.75
N LEU A 225 -13.24 -8.25 11.33
CA LEU A 225 -12.90 -8.55 12.72
C LEU A 225 -13.71 -7.71 13.72
N LEU A 226 -13.90 -6.43 13.41
CA LEU A 226 -14.47 -5.48 14.38
C LEU A 226 -16.00 -5.43 14.34
N PHE A 227 -16.60 -5.63 13.16
CA PHE A 227 -18.05 -5.44 12.99
C PHE A 227 -18.75 -6.73 12.61
N THR A 228 -19.92 -6.97 13.20
CA THR A 228 -20.79 -8.06 12.79
C THR A 228 -21.32 -7.83 11.37
N ARG A 229 -21.84 -8.88 10.74
CA ARG A 229 -22.44 -8.79 9.39
C ARG A 229 -23.58 -7.76 9.33
N SER A 230 -24.36 -7.66 10.39
CA SER A 230 -25.48 -6.71 10.51
C SER A 230 -24.96 -5.27 10.57
N GLU A 231 -23.98 -5.00 11.42
CA GLU A 231 -23.39 -3.67 11.57
C GLU A 231 -22.71 -3.19 10.28
N ARG A 232 -21.97 -4.08 9.58
CA ARG A 232 -21.37 -3.76 8.28
C ARG A 232 -22.42 -3.39 7.24
N ARG A 233 -23.55 -4.09 7.21
CA ARG A 233 -24.65 -3.77 6.29
C ARG A 233 -25.21 -2.38 6.58
N ASN A 234 -25.46 -2.05 7.85
CA ASN A 234 -25.99 -0.75 8.25
C ASN A 234 -25.02 0.39 7.92
N ARG A 235 -23.71 0.21 8.13
CA ARG A 235 -22.69 1.20 7.77
C ARG A 235 -22.68 1.53 6.27
N ARG A 236 -23.01 0.58 5.40
CA ARG A 236 -23.06 0.76 3.94
C ARG A 236 -24.35 1.42 3.45
N VAL A 237 -25.44 1.22 4.17
CA VAL A 237 -26.76 1.74 3.77
C VAL A 237 -26.97 3.20 4.21
N VAL A 238 -26.38 3.61 5.33
CA VAL A 238 -26.59 4.94 5.95
C VAL A 238 -25.84 6.06 5.22
N ARG A 239 -25.07 5.76 4.15
CA ARG A 239 -24.20 6.77 3.51
C ARG A 239 -24.31 6.74 1.99
N PRO A 240 -24.95 7.77 1.42
CA PRO A 240 -24.91 8.02 -0.01
C PRO A 240 -23.51 8.45 -0.48
#